data_7c49aebda0dcd47b2479a6cf7bbed23e
#
_entry.id   7c49aebda0dcd47b2479a6cf7bbed23e
#
_cell.length_a   1.000
_cell.length_b   1.000
_cell.length_c   1.000
_cell.angle_alpha   90.00
_cell.angle_beta   90.00
_cell.angle_gamma   90.00
#
_symmetry.space_group_name_H-M   'P 1'
#
loop_
_entity.id
_entity.type
_entity.pdbx_description
1 polymer ?
#
loop_
_entity_poly.entity_id
_entity_poly.type
_entity_poly.pdbx_seq_one_letter_code
_entity_poly.pdbx_strand_id
1 'polypeptide(L)'
;MPILRRTLLAAGASTLLIPALPRTARAEGAPVLRAAPATAQIAPAGYGATSVWSYDGRIPGPEIRVRASERVRRRLVNDLPQDTSVHWHGVRIANAMDGAAGLTQDPVPPGGAFDYNFVAPDPGTYWYHAHARSWEQVARGLAGPLIVEDAEPWAGLEGAATRERTLMLADWRLEESGALHEASFGDMHDWAHAGRLGNTVTIGGRIDATIPVRRGERLRLRLINAATARVMPLRMPGLVPTLIALDGAPVAPRAAVEIVLTPAQRADLVVDVPTEIAAPLPILMDAGRGDWVGIGALTDDGAAPLPMQDAPVRPLPAGRGPAPDLAAPQEEVLRMEGGAMGRLARARLDGVDRDFRELVAARRVWAFNGVAGDMDEPAFRAALGRTVRLRLVNDTAWAHAIHLHGHHFEVLSRGGRADPHRDRRDTVLVLPDEPVEIAFVVDNPGRWLLHCHMLGHQASGMLSWFEVG
;
A
#
# COMPACT_ATOMS: atom_id res chain seq x y z
N MET A 1 -82.84 -38.91 12.71
CA MET A 1 -82.03 -37.97 13.50
C MET A 1 -80.57 -38.16 13.05
N PRO A 2 -79.95 -37.19 12.36
CA PRO A 2 -78.56 -37.28 12.00
C PRO A 2 -77.69 -36.26 12.80
N ILE A 3 -76.52 -36.70 13.23
CA ILE A 3 -75.55 -35.93 13.97
C ILE A 3 -74.50 -35.40 12.95
N LEU A 4 -74.38 -34.07 12.86
CA LEU A 4 -73.39 -33.38 12.08
C LEU A 4 -71.99 -33.53 12.74
N ARG A 5 -70.98 -34.00 11.97
CA ARG A 5 -69.54 -33.87 12.32
C ARG A 5 -68.97 -32.63 11.65
N ARG A 6 -68.54 -31.64 12.43
CA ARG A 6 -67.78 -30.51 12.00
C ARG A 6 -66.30 -30.93 11.97
N THR A 7 -65.63 -30.85 10.78
CA THR A 7 -64.22 -31.02 10.60
C THR A 7 -63.55 -29.65 10.78
N LEU A 8 -62.67 -29.51 11.79
CA LEU A 8 -61.84 -28.37 11.99
C LEU A 8 -60.58 -28.54 11.09
N LEU A 9 -60.36 -27.62 10.13
CA LEU A 9 -59.14 -27.45 9.41
C LEU A 9 -58.19 -26.62 10.27
N ALA A 10 -57.11 -27.23 10.77
CA ALA A 10 -56.01 -26.54 11.40
C ALA A 10 -55.06 -26.02 10.31
N ALA A 11 -55.01 -24.71 10.09
CA ALA A 11 -53.99 -24.06 9.26
C ALA A 11 -52.69 -23.96 10.06
N GLY A 12 -51.69 -24.75 9.70
CA GLY A 12 -50.36 -24.65 10.24
C GLY A 12 -49.64 -23.44 9.63
N ALA A 13 -49.37 -22.42 10.43
CA ALA A 13 -48.48 -21.32 10.05
C ALA A 13 -47.03 -21.81 10.17
N SER A 14 -46.38 -22.07 9.04
CA SER A 14 -44.96 -22.32 8.97
C SER A 14 -44.21 -20.98 9.11
N THR A 15 -43.69 -20.69 10.28
CA THR A 15 -42.75 -19.59 10.50
C THR A 15 -41.42 -19.95 9.85
N LEU A 16 -41.11 -19.30 8.74
CA LEU A 16 -39.78 -19.29 8.17
C LEU A 16 -38.82 -18.57 9.16
N LEU A 17 -38.04 -19.34 9.89
CA LEU A 17 -36.88 -18.83 10.63
C LEU A 17 -35.81 -18.40 9.61
N ILE A 18 -35.75 -17.12 9.27
CA ILE A 18 -34.60 -16.53 8.59
C ILE A 18 -33.47 -16.55 9.60
N PRO A 19 -32.33 -17.23 9.32
CA PRO A 19 -31.20 -17.16 10.21
C PRO A 19 -30.72 -15.73 10.26
N ALA A 20 -30.78 -15.10 11.43
CA ALA A 20 -30.19 -13.81 11.68
C ALA A 20 -28.69 -13.93 11.45
N LEU A 21 -28.17 -13.27 10.43
CA LEU A 21 -26.73 -13.07 10.26
C LEU A 21 -26.16 -12.57 11.60
N PRO A 22 -25.02 -13.12 12.05
CA PRO A 22 -24.43 -12.66 13.30
C PRO A 22 -24.14 -11.17 13.16
N ARG A 23 -24.83 -10.33 13.93
CA ARG A 23 -24.47 -8.94 14.13
C ARG A 23 -23.03 -8.96 14.62
N THR A 24 -22.12 -8.43 13.80
CA THR A 24 -20.72 -8.19 14.23
C THR A 24 -20.79 -7.47 15.58
N ALA A 25 -20.23 -8.09 16.61
CA ALA A 25 -20.20 -7.51 17.94
C ALA A 25 -19.54 -6.12 17.82
N ARG A 26 -20.32 -5.08 18.15
CA ARG A 26 -19.85 -3.70 18.16
C ARG A 26 -18.67 -3.65 19.12
N ALA A 27 -17.48 -3.33 18.62
CA ALA A 27 -16.29 -3.21 19.43
C ALA A 27 -16.45 -1.96 20.33
N GLU A 28 -17.14 -2.11 21.46
CA GLU A 28 -17.19 -1.05 22.48
C GLU A 28 -15.76 -0.72 22.87
N GLY A 29 -15.35 0.55 22.69
CA GLY A 29 -14.03 1.03 23.03
C GLY A 29 -12.93 0.89 21.98
N ALA A 30 -13.22 0.51 20.72
CA ALA A 30 -12.21 0.57 19.65
C ALA A 30 -11.77 2.02 19.40
N PRO A 31 -10.43 2.29 19.33
CA PRO A 31 -9.95 3.63 18.98
C PRO A 31 -10.53 4.08 17.63
N VAL A 32 -10.97 5.33 17.59
CA VAL A 32 -11.53 5.92 16.37
C VAL A 32 -10.40 6.25 15.40
N LEU A 33 -10.64 6.03 14.12
CA LEU A 33 -9.86 6.55 12.99
C LEU A 33 -10.83 7.40 12.17
N ARG A 34 -10.77 8.72 12.34
CA ARG A 34 -11.72 9.66 11.73
C ARG A 34 -11.17 10.18 10.41
N ALA A 35 -11.82 9.85 9.31
CA ALA A 35 -11.53 10.43 8.00
C ALA A 35 -12.35 11.71 7.83
N ALA A 36 -11.69 12.87 7.73
CA ALA A 36 -12.36 14.16 7.66
C ALA A 36 -11.55 15.21 6.86
N PRO A 37 -12.18 16.24 6.31
CA PRO A 37 -11.49 17.43 5.85
C PRO A 37 -10.69 18.10 6.97
N ALA A 38 -9.51 18.61 6.63
CA ALA A 38 -8.60 19.28 7.55
C ALA A 38 -7.76 20.33 6.81
N THR A 39 -6.88 21.00 7.52
CA THR A 39 -5.84 21.86 6.95
C THR A 39 -4.47 21.43 7.45
N ALA A 40 -3.46 21.49 6.59
CA ALA A 40 -2.07 21.19 6.95
C ALA A 40 -1.11 22.17 6.28
N GLN A 41 -0.02 22.50 6.92
CA GLN A 41 1.05 23.31 6.32
C GLN A 41 1.94 22.39 5.47
N ILE A 42 1.51 22.11 4.23
CA ILE A 42 2.28 21.32 3.25
C ILE A 42 3.26 22.23 2.51
N ALA A 43 2.80 23.38 2.01
CA ALA A 43 3.66 24.36 1.39
C ALA A 43 4.62 25.01 2.43
N PRO A 44 5.73 25.67 1.98
CA PRO A 44 6.63 26.37 2.90
C PRO A 44 5.92 27.40 3.76
N ALA A 45 6.54 27.77 4.89
CA ALA A 45 6.05 28.87 5.73
C ALA A 45 5.96 30.17 4.90
N GLY A 46 4.81 30.87 5.00
CA GLY A 46 4.51 32.07 4.20
C GLY A 46 3.48 31.84 3.10
N TYR A 47 3.24 30.59 2.71
CA TYR A 47 2.07 30.21 1.90
C TYR A 47 0.87 29.85 2.79
N GLY A 48 -0.32 29.89 2.23
CA GLY A 48 -1.54 29.46 2.93
C GLY A 48 -1.48 27.98 3.33
N ALA A 49 -2.21 27.61 4.40
CA ALA A 49 -2.39 26.20 4.75
C ALA A 49 -3.16 25.47 3.65
N THR A 50 -2.71 24.27 3.30
CA THR A 50 -3.33 23.41 2.30
C THR A 50 -4.58 22.75 2.87
N SER A 51 -5.71 22.82 2.15
CA SER A 51 -6.91 22.04 2.45
C SER A 51 -6.65 20.60 2.07
N VAL A 52 -6.73 19.68 3.04
CA VAL A 52 -6.42 18.26 2.89
C VAL A 52 -7.55 17.41 3.43
N TRP A 53 -7.50 16.12 3.20
CA TRP A 53 -8.27 15.11 3.96
C TRP A 53 -7.31 14.30 4.81
N SER A 54 -7.68 14.04 6.03
CA SER A 54 -6.77 13.42 6.99
C SER A 54 -7.45 12.38 7.85
N TYR A 55 -6.64 11.49 8.39
CA TYR A 55 -7.05 10.69 9.54
C TYR A 55 -6.71 11.43 10.83
N ASP A 56 -7.73 11.65 11.68
CA ASP A 56 -7.62 12.32 12.99
C ASP A 56 -6.94 13.69 12.94
N GLY A 57 -7.15 14.47 11.86
CA GLY A 57 -6.61 15.83 11.69
C GLY A 57 -5.09 15.89 11.46
N ARG A 58 -4.43 14.80 11.10
CA ARG A 58 -2.97 14.71 10.96
C ARG A 58 -2.55 14.30 9.54
N ILE A 59 -1.40 14.82 9.08
CA ILE A 59 -0.71 14.41 7.87
C ILE A 59 0.76 14.08 8.22
N PRO A 60 1.20 12.85 7.98
CA PRO A 60 0.38 11.66 7.75
C PRO A 60 -0.56 11.36 8.91
N GLY A 61 -1.56 10.51 8.68
CA GLY A 61 -2.42 9.99 9.74
C GLY A 61 -1.62 9.36 10.89
N PRO A 62 -2.23 9.13 12.07
CA PRO A 62 -1.52 8.66 13.26
C PRO A 62 -0.80 7.33 13.00
N GLU A 63 0.44 7.21 13.49
CA GLU A 63 1.12 5.92 13.50
C GLU A 63 0.36 4.94 14.39
N ILE A 64 -0.02 3.81 13.82
CA ILE A 64 -0.61 2.69 14.55
C ILE A 64 0.52 1.69 14.83
N ARG A 65 0.75 1.39 16.12
CA ARG A 65 1.79 0.48 16.54
C ARG A 65 1.19 -0.65 17.38
N VAL A 66 1.46 -1.89 16.99
CA VAL A 66 0.99 -3.11 17.64
C VAL A 66 2.08 -4.18 17.62
N ARG A 67 1.98 -5.19 18.47
CA ARG A 67 2.86 -6.36 18.39
C ARG A 67 2.31 -7.40 17.43
N ALA A 68 3.21 -8.19 16.84
CA ALA A 68 2.83 -9.30 15.99
C ALA A 68 1.91 -10.28 16.73
N SER A 69 0.88 -10.73 16.04
CA SER A 69 -0.20 -11.56 16.58
C SER A 69 -1.15 -10.86 17.55
N GLU A 70 -0.93 -9.58 17.85
CA GLU A 70 -1.94 -8.77 18.55
C GLU A 70 -3.09 -8.38 17.62
N ARG A 71 -4.21 -8.07 18.26
CA ARG A 71 -5.44 -7.67 17.58
C ARG A 71 -5.47 -6.16 17.35
N VAL A 72 -5.51 -5.78 16.08
CA VAL A 72 -5.78 -4.40 15.65
C VAL A 72 -7.29 -4.16 15.71
N ARG A 73 -7.70 -3.12 16.41
CA ARG A 73 -9.09 -2.64 16.44
C ARG A 73 -9.10 -1.17 16.06
N ARG A 74 -9.90 -0.79 15.06
CA ARG A 74 -10.11 0.61 14.67
C ARG A 74 -11.53 0.79 14.18
N ARG A 75 -12.18 1.82 14.67
CA ARG A 75 -13.47 2.25 14.17
C ARG A 75 -13.25 3.40 13.19
N LEU A 76 -13.36 3.11 11.88
CA LEU A 76 -13.43 4.15 10.87
C LEU A 76 -14.72 4.94 11.05
N VAL A 77 -14.61 6.27 11.13
CA VAL A 77 -15.74 7.21 11.05
C VAL A 77 -15.53 8.08 9.82
N ASN A 78 -16.50 8.10 8.93
CA ASN A 78 -16.41 8.83 7.68
C ASN A 78 -17.13 10.19 7.79
N ASP A 79 -16.39 11.26 8.00
CA ASP A 79 -16.88 12.64 7.95
C ASP A 79 -16.49 13.33 6.63
N LEU A 80 -16.12 12.58 5.61
CA LEU A 80 -15.85 13.09 4.26
C LEU A 80 -17.16 13.31 3.49
N PRO A 81 -17.15 14.14 2.42
CA PRO A 81 -18.31 14.34 1.54
C PRO A 81 -18.56 13.19 0.56
N GLN A 82 -17.78 12.10 0.62
CA GLN A 82 -17.89 10.94 -0.26
C GLN A 82 -17.59 9.64 0.49
N ASP A 83 -17.95 8.53 -0.12
CA ASP A 83 -17.69 7.19 0.41
C ASP A 83 -16.21 6.94 0.60
N THR A 84 -15.84 6.15 1.63
CA THR A 84 -14.45 5.76 1.90
C THR A 84 -14.36 4.32 2.43
N SER A 85 -13.16 3.77 2.45
CA SER A 85 -12.78 2.56 3.16
C SER A 85 -11.30 2.66 3.55
N VAL A 86 -10.81 1.78 4.42
CA VAL A 86 -9.39 1.70 4.77
C VAL A 86 -8.84 0.34 4.38
N HIS A 87 -7.84 0.33 3.51
CA HIS A 87 -7.02 -0.84 3.25
C HIS A 87 -5.78 -0.84 4.15
N TRP A 88 -5.43 -2.01 4.67
CA TRP A 88 -4.29 -2.26 5.54
C TRP A 88 -3.16 -2.88 4.73
N HIS A 89 -2.49 -2.04 3.98
CA HIS A 89 -1.56 -2.41 2.92
C HIS A 89 -0.42 -3.30 3.41
N GLY A 90 -0.27 -4.45 2.77
CA GLY A 90 0.78 -5.43 3.02
C GLY A 90 0.51 -6.40 4.17
N VAL A 91 -0.56 -6.20 4.95
CA VAL A 91 -0.92 -7.11 6.04
C VAL A 91 -1.60 -8.36 5.47
N ARG A 92 -1.16 -9.57 5.87
CA ARG A 92 -1.89 -10.83 5.59
C ARG A 92 -3.09 -10.91 6.52
N ILE A 93 -4.12 -10.20 6.16
CA ILE A 93 -5.32 -9.91 6.97
C ILE A 93 -6.44 -10.90 6.67
N ALA A 94 -7.41 -11.05 7.58
CA ALA A 94 -8.65 -11.73 7.25
C ALA A 94 -9.40 -10.98 6.13
N ASN A 95 -9.82 -11.67 5.07
CA ASN A 95 -10.38 -11.09 3.84
C ASN A 95 -11.49 -10.06 4.09
N ALA A 96 -12.41 -10.34 5.04
CA ALA A 96 -13.49 -9.41 5.41
C ALA A 96 -13.01 -8.08 6.04
N MET A 97 -11.72 -7.94 6.37
CA MET A 97 -11.12 -6.75 6.97
C MET A 97 -10.12 -6.05 6.04
N ASP A 98 -9.97 -6.54 4.80
CA ASP A 98 -9.03 -6.02 3.81
C ASP A 98 -9.30 -4.58 3.39
N GLY A 99 -10.55 -4.16 3.38
CA GLY A 99 -10.93 -2.79 3.05
C GLY A 99 -11.06 -2.47 1.57
N ALA A 100 -10.96 -3.47 0.67
CA ALA A 100 -11.18 -3.28 -0.76
C ALA A 100 -12.67 -3.01 -1.04
N ALA A 101 -13.03 -1.74 -1.23
CA ALA A 101 -14.40 -1.31 -1.49
C ALA A 101 -14.99 -1.98 -2.75
N GLY A 102 -16.17 -2.56 -2.61
CA GLY A 102 -16.87 -3.28 -3.68
C GLY A 102 -16.41 -4.72 -3.90
N LEU A 103 -15.35 -5.20 -3.18
CA LEU A 103 -14.92 -6.59 -3.26
C LEU A 103 -15.01 -7.30 -1.90
N THR A 104 -14.40 -6.74 -0.85
CA THR A 104 -14.36 -7.35 0.49
C THR A 104 -15.29 -6.68 1.49
N GLN A 105 -15.72 -5.47 1.19
CA GLN A 105 -16.71 -4.72 1.96
C GLN A 105 -17.41 -3.68 1.10
N ASP A 106 -18.59 -3.23 1.54
CA ASP A 106 -19.21 -2.03 1.00
C ASP A 106 -18.43 -0.78 1.44
N PRO A 107 -18.31 0.24 0.59
CA PRO A 107 -17.74 1.51 1.00
C PRO A 107 -18.57 2.16 2.12
N VAL A 108 -17.91 2.85 3.04
CA VAL A 108 -18.55 3.53 4.16
C VAL A 108 -19.06 4.89 3.70
N PRO A 109 -20.38 5.15 3.71
CA PRO A 109 -20.94 6.41 3.24
C PRO A 109 -20.61 7.58 4.20
N PRO A 110 -20.79 8.84 3.75
CA PRO A 110 -20.72 10.02 4.62
C PRO A 110 -21.57 9.88 5.87
N GLY A 111 -20.98 10.18 7.04
CA GLY A 111 -21.58 9.98 8.36
C GLY A 111 -21.64 8.53 8.84
N GLY A 112 -21.22 7.58 8.01
CA GLY A 112 -21.15 6.15 8.33
C GLY A 112 -19.91 5.76 9.14
N ALA A 113 -19.86 4.49 9.54
CA ALA A 113 -18.72 3.92 10.26
C ALA A 113 -18.56 2.44 9.94
N PHE A 114 -17.29 1.94 10.06
CA PHE A 114 -16.95 0.53 9.93
C PHE A 114 -15.97 0.11 11.02
N ASP A 115 -16.15 -1.07 11.60
CA ASP A 115 -15.29 -1.59 12.68
C ASP A 115 -14.29 -2.60 12.11
N TYR A 116 -13.05 -2.19 11.93
CA TYR A 116 -11.94 -3.08 11.61
C TYR A 116 -11.47 -3.82 12.86
N ASN A 117 -11.34 -5.14 12.76
CA ASN A 117 -10.96 -6.01 13.86
C ASN A 117 -10.23 -7.25 13.33
N PHE A 118 -8.91 -7.21 13.30
CA PHE A 118 -8.08 -8.25 12.73
C PHE A 118 -6.83 -8.50 13.55
N VAL A 119 -6.14 -9.60 13.27
CA VAL A 119 -4.81 -9.90 13.80
C VAL A 119 -3.78 -9.56 12.75
N ALA A 120 -2.71 -8.84 13.12
CA ALA A 120 -1.54 -8.61 12.29
C ALA A 120 -0.51 -9.71 12.57
N PRO A 121 -0.37 -10.74 11.71
CA PRO A 121 0.42 -11.93 12.04
C PRO A 121 1.94 -11.71 11.92
N ASP A 122 2.36 -10.83 11.03
CA ASP A 122 3.76 -10.68 10.66
C ASP A 122 4.31 -9.33 11.16
N PRO A 123 5.49 -9.32 11.84
CA PRO A 123 6.16 -8.07 12.18
C PRO A 123 6.68 -7.39 10.91
N GLY A 124 6.67 -6.05 10.88
CA GLY A 124 7.15 -5.30 9.72
C GLY A 124 6.66 -3.86 9.66
N THR A 125 7.04 -3.21 8.58
CA THR A 125 6.61 -1.85 8.23
C THR A 125 5.49 -1.93 7.21
N TYR A 126 4.32 -1.50 7.60
CA TYR A 126 3.08 -1.47 6.83
C TYR A 126 2.53 -0.05 6.83
N TRP A 127 1.43 0.15 6.13
CA TRP A 127 0.70 1.40 6.15
C TRP A 127 -0.78 1.17 5.90
N TYR A 128 -1.60 2.17 6.13
CA TYR A 128 -3.02 2.12 5.83
C TYR A 128 -3.41 3.34 5.00
N HIS A 129 -4.36 3.16 4.11
CA HIS A 129 -4.81 4.24 3.23
C HIS A 129 -6.25 4.04 2.76
N ALA A 130 -6.85 5.11 2.25
CA ALA A 130 -8.18 5.04 1.67
C ALA A 130 -8.21 4.16 0.42
N HIS A 131 -9.25 3.31 0.29
CA HIS A 131 -9.40 2.38 -0.82
C HIS A 131 -10.74 2.50 -1.58
N ALA A 132 -11.51 3.56 -1.32
CA ALA A 132 -12.59 4.01 -2.18
C ALA A 132 -12.13 5.32 -2.84
N ARG A 133 -12.15 5.42 -4.18
CA ARG A 133 -11.55 6.55 -4.93
C ARG A 133 -10.12 6.88 -4.47
N SER A 134 -9.31 5.86 -4.31
CA SER A 134 -7.96 5.94 -3.75
C SER A 134 -7.07 6.99 -4.47
N TRP A 135 -7.22 7.13 -5.79
CA TRP A 135 -6.51 8.09 -6.63
C TRP A 135 -6.70 9.56 -6.17
N GLU A 136 -7.83 9.90 -5.55
CA GLU A 136 -8.12 11.21 -4.98
C GLU A 136 -7.84 11.24 -3.48
N GLN A 137 -8.38 10.27 -2.74
CA GLN A 137 -8.37 10.28 -1.27
C GLN A 137 -6.94 10.17 -0.71
N VAL A 138 -6.09 9.33 -1.29
CA VAL A 138 -4.67 9.25 -0.90
C VAL A 138 -3.93 10.53 -1.27
N ALA A 139 -4.17 11.08 -2.48
CA ALA A 139 -3.56 12.34 -2.91
C ALA A 139 -4.00 13.55 -2.08
N ARG A 140 -5.15 13.47 -1.40
CA ARG A 140 -5.60 14.47 -0.43
C ARG A 140 -5.02 14.26 0.96
N GLY A 141 -4.36 13.11 1.25
CA GLY A 141 -3.66 12.86 2.50
C GLY A 141 -4.19 11.70 3.37
N LEU A 142 -5.16 10.92 2.89
CA LEU A 142 -5.74 9.80 3.65
C LEU A 142 -4.82 8.58 3.64
N ALA A 143 -3.71 8.67 4.36
CA ALA A 143 -2.73 7.62 4.57
C ALA A 143 -2.01 7.79 5.91
N GLY A 144 -1.58 6.68 6.51
CA GLY A 144 -0.82 6.67 7.76
C GLY A 144 -0.02 5.38 7.95
N PRO A 145 1.05 5.38 8.77
CA PRO A 145 1.89 4.22 8.99
C PRO A 145 1.26 3.23 9.97
N LEU A 146 1.48 1.93 9.70
CA LEU A 146 1.19 0.82 10.61
C LEU A 146 2.48 0.04 10.86
N ILE A 147 2.92 0.02 12.11
CA ILE A 147 4.12 -0.73 12.52
C ILE A 147 3.67 -1.93 13.35
N VAL A 148 4.05 -3.11 12.87
CA VAL A 148 3.87 -4.36 13.62
C VAL A 148 5.23 -4.75 14.18
N GLU A 149 5.36 -4.69 15.50
CA GLU A 149 6.59 -5.00 16.21
C GLU A 149 6.74 -6.51 16.41
N ASP A 150 7.97 -7.00 16.42
CA ASP A 150 8.23 -8.37 16.85
C ASP A 150 7.83 -8.56 18.32
N ALA A 151 7.51 -9.81 18.69
CA ALA A 151 7.22 -10.15 20.09
C ALA A 151 8.44 -9.93 20.99
N GLU A 152 9.63 -10.18 20.44
CA GLU A 152 10.91 -9.92 21.10
C GLU A 152 11.65 -8.76 20.42
N PRO A 153 12.30 -7.90 21.18
CA PRO A 153 13.14 -6.84 20.62
C PRO A 153 14.18 -7.42 19.66
N TRP A 154 14.37 -6.78 18.52
CA TRP A 154 15.41 -7.21 17.59
C TRP A 154 16.80 -6.90 18.17
N ALA A 155 17.58 -7.95 18.42
CA ALA A 155 18.93 -7.85 19.00
C ALA A 155 19.94 -7.04 18.15
N GLY A 156 19.61 -6.69 16.89
CA GLY A 156 20.40 -5.78 16.06
C GLY A 156 20.26 -4.30 16.45
N LEU A 157 19.32 -4.00 17.33
CA LEU A 157 19.04 -2.66 17.86
C LEU A 157 19.19 -2.61 19.40
N GLU A 158 19.83 -3.58 20.01
CA GLU A 158 20.05 -3.58 21.47
C GLU A 158 21.01 -2.48 21.89
N GLY A 159 20.62 -1.73 22.93
CA GLY A 159 21.41 -0.71 23.57
C GLY A 159 20.78 0.69 23.53
N ALA A 160 21.22 1.56 24.43
CA ALA A 160 20.75 2.95 24.54
C ALA A 160 21.01 3.81 23.28
N ALA A 161 21.65 3.24 22.28
CA ALA A 161 22.14 3.89 21.07
C ALA A 161 21.23 3.69 19.86
N THR A 162 20.08 3.01 20.00
CA THR A 162 19.27 2.65 18.84
C THR A 162 17.89 3.24 18.90
N ARG A 163 17.56 4.00 17.89
CA ARG A 163 16.24 4.60 17.72
C ARG A 163 15.61 4.18 16.40
N GLU A 164 14.30 4.27 16.31
CA GLU A 164 13.57 4.08 15.06
C GLU A 164 12.92 5.40 14.62
N ARG A 165 12.82 5.61 13.31
CA ARG A 165 12.08 6.70 12.69
C ARG A 165 11.27 6.18 11.51
N THR A 166 9.98 6.46 11.52
CA THR A 166 9.09 6.18 10.39
C THR A 166 9.04 7.42 9.50
N LEU A 167 9.49 7.28 8.26
CA LEU A 167 9.53 8.34 7.26
C LEU A 167 8.53 8.03 6.16
N MET A 168 7.33 8.60 6.26
CA MET A 168 6.31 8.48 5.23
C MET A 168 6.51 9.56 4.18
N LEU A 169 6.80 9.12 2.96
CA LEU A 169 7.06 9.95 1.80
C LEU A 169 5.75 10.12 1.01
N ALA A 170 5.41 11.35 0.65
CA ALA A 170 4.25 11.63 -0.20
C ALA A 170 4.60 12.75 -1.17
N ASP A 171 3.94 12.77 -2.34
CA ASP A 171 4.04 13.90 -3.25
C ASP A 171 2.72 14.61 -3.42
N TRP A 172 2.78 15.93 -3.54
CA TRP A 172 1.64 16.83 -3.60
C TRP A 172 1.72 17.65 -4.87
N ARG A 173 0.62 17.78 -5.59
CA ARG A 173 0.52 18.76 -6.68
C ARG A 173 -0.17 19.99 -6.13
N LEU A 174 0.64 21.03 -5.89
CA LEU A 174 0.20 22.29 -5.31
C LEU A 174 0.16 23.37 -6.39
N GLU A 175 -0.75 24.34 -6.22
CA GLU A 175 -0.77 25.60 -6.90
C GLU A 175 0.23 26.59 -6.26
N GLU A 176 0.50 27.70 -6.90
CA GLU A 176 1.35 28.79 -6.37
C GLU A 176 0.83 29.35 -5.04
N SER A 177 -0.47 29.26 -4.80
CA SER A 177 -1.10 29.65 -3.53
C SER A 177 -0.81 28.70 -2.35
N GLY A 178 -0.28 27.51 -2.60
CA GLY A 178 -0.15 26.41 -1.65
C GLY A 178 -1.40 25.52 -1.56
N ALA A 179 -2.45 25.81 -2.32
CA ALA A 179 -3.63 24.96 -2.41
C ALA A 179 -3.35 23.68 -3.21
N LEU A 180 -4.14 22.61 -3.00
CA LEU A 180 -4.11 21.44 -3.87
C LEU A 180 -4.59 21.83 -5.28
N HIS A 181 -3.88 21.37 -6.30
CA HIS A 181 -4.30 21.52 -7.69
C HIS A 181 -5.47 20.56 -7.97
N GLU A 182 -6.68 20.97 -7.60
CA GLU A 182 -7.87 20.12 -7.63
C GLU A 182 -8.28 19.73 -9.05
N ALA A 183 -8.04 20.57 -10.05
CA ALA A 183 -8.34 20.28 -11.45
C ALA A 183 -7.59 19.05 -11.99
N SER A 184 -6.49 18.65 -11.34
CA SER A 184 -5.74 17.43 -11.71
C SER A 184 -6.33 16.13 -11.14
N PHE A 185 -7.31 16.21 -10.25
CA PHE A 185 -7.95 15.01 -9.77
C PHE A 185 -8.81 14.37 -10.86
N GLY A 186 -8.44 13.16 -11.24
CA GLY A 186 -9.12 12.45 -12.32
C GLY A 186 -8.75 12.92 -13.73
N ASP A 187 -7.68 13.68 -13.91
CA ASP A 187 -7.22 14.07 -15.25
C ASP A 187 -6.83 12.83 -16.06
N MET A 188 -7.44 12.68 -17.24
CA MET A 188 -7.22 11.55 -18.12
C MET A 188 -5.83 11.54 -18.75
N HIS A 189 -5.20 12.71 -18.92
CA HIS A 189 -3.81 12.78 -19.37
C HIS A 189 -2.90 12.13 -18.31
N ASP A 190 -3.03 12.53 -17.05
CA ASP A 190 -2.27 11.91 -15.96
C ASP A 190 -2.54 10.40 -15.89
N TRP A 191 -3.81 10.01 -15.96
CA TRP A 191 -4.20 8.59 -15.85
C TRP A 191 -3.70 7.72 -16.99
N ALA A 192 -3.60 8.27 -18.21
CA ALA A 192 -3.13 7.53 -19.37
C ALA A 192 -1.59 7.49 -19.51
N HIS A 193 -0.84 8.22 -18.67
CA HIS A 193 0.63 8.33 -18.73
C HIS A 193 1.28 7.78 -17.45
N ALA A 194 2.17 8.54 -16.82
CA ALA A 194 2.90 8.10 -15.62
C ALA A 194 2.08 8.17 -14.32
N GLY A 195 0.80 8.53 -14.39
CA GLY A 195 -0.04 8.84 -13.24
C GLY A 195 0.10 10.29 -12.78
N ARG A 196 -0.69 10.68 -11.76
CA ARG A 196 -0.67 12.03 -11.19
C ARG A 196 0.59 12.23 -10.36
N LEU A 197 1.60 12.90 -10.93
CA LEU A 197 2.82 13.29 -10.21
C LEU A 197 2.64 14.65 -9.55
N GLY A 198 3.09 14.77 -8.31
CA GLY A 198 3.16 16.04 -7.60
C GLY A 198 4.33 16.93 -8.06
N ASN A 199 4.35 18.18 -7.61
CA ASN A 199 5.47 19.11 -7.77
C ASN A 199 6.20 19.35 -6.43
N THR A 200 5.73 18.75 -5.36
CA THR A 200 6.23 18.95 -3.99
C THR A 200 6.29 17.60 -3.29
N VAL A 201 7.48 17.21 -2.81
CA VAL A 201 7.66 15.98 -2.03
C VAL A 201 7.81 16.31 -0.56
N THR A 202 7.19 15.50 0.30
CA THR A 202 7.27 15.67 1.76
C THR A 202 7.73 14.39 2.44
N ILE A 203 8.40 14.54 3.58
CA ILE A 203 8.66 13.48 4.57
C ILE A 203 7.85 13.81 5.81
N GLY A 204 6.95 12.91 6.21
CA GLY A 204 6.08 13.15 7.37
C GLY A 204 5.21 14.39 7.24
N GLY A 205 4.78 14.74 6.02
CA GLY A 205 3.96 15.92 5.72
C GLY A 205 4.71 17.26 5.70
N ARG A 206 6.04 17.24 5.70
CA ARG A 206 6.88 18.45 5.69
C ARG A 206 7.81 18.47 4.48
N ILE A 207 7.93 19.63 3.86
CA ILE A 207 8.99 19.96 2.91
C ILE A 207 10.30 20.15 3.70
N ASP A 208 11.43 19.78 3.11
CA ASP A 208 12.76 19.92 3.71
C ASP A 208 12.81 19.43 5.17
N ALA A 209 12.24 18.25 5.40
CA ALA A 209 12.10 17.67 6.73
C ALA A 209 13.46 17.52 7.41
N THR A 210 13.58 18.04 8.62
CA THR A 210 14.74 17.81 9.49
C THR A 210 14.44 16.67 10.45
N ILE A 211 15.29 15.65 10.43
CA ILE A 211 15.17 14.46 11.28
C ILE A 211 16.31 14.50 12.31
N PRO A 212 16.03 14.88 13.58
CA PRO A 212 17.06 14.97 14.58
C PRO A 212 17.59 13.57 14.94
N VAL A 213 18.90 13.43 14.87
CA VAL A 213 19.67 12.21 15.15
C VAL A 213 20.80 12.52 16.12
N ARG A 214 21.16 11.53 16.94
CA ARG A 214 22.31 11.64 17.81
C ARG A 214 23.55 11.11 17.12
N ARG A 215 24.64 11.86 17.18
CA ARG A 215 25.94 11.43 16.64
C ARG A 215 26.35 10.09 17.26
N GLY A 216 26.86 9.15 16.45
CA GLY A 216 27.25 7.81 16.87
C GLY A 216 26.09 6.82 17.11
N GLU A 217 24.83 7.24 16.98
CA GLU A 217 23.71 6.31 17.12
C GLU A 217 23.56 5.38 15.91
N ARG A 218 23.05 4.16 16.15
CA ARG A 218 22.53 3.29 15.10
C ARG A 218 21.03 3.54 14.98
N LEU A 219 20.56 3.92 13.78
CA LEU A 219 19.22 4.35 13.52
C LEU A 219 18.52 3.39 12.55
N ARG A 220 17.32 2.90 12.89
CA ARG A 220 16.44 2.23 11.93
C ARG A 220 15.51 3.25 11.30
N LEU A 221 15.61 3.39 9.99
CA LEU A 221 14.70 4.20 9.18
C LEU A 221 13.68 3.27 8.51
N ARG A 222 12.40 3.52 8.75
CA ARG A 222 11.29 2.85 8.10
C ARG A 222 10.73 3.76 7.03
N LEU A 223 11.10 3.53 5.78
CA LEU A 223 10.67 4.33 4.64
C LEU A 223 9.37 3.77 4.08
N ILE A 224 8.38 4.63 3.81
CA ILE A 224 7.10 4.27 3.20
C ILE A 224 6.84 5.24 2.05
N ASN A 225 6.71 4.74 0.82
CA ASN A 225 6.30 5.57 -0.31
C ASN A 225 4.76 5.57 -0.44
N ALA A 226 4.12 6.62 0.04
CA ALA A 226 2.68 6.82 -0.02
C ALA A 226 2.23 7.72 -1.20
N ALA A 227 3.11 8.00 -2.16
CA ALA A 227 2.75 8.72 -3.38
C ALA A 227 1.78 7.91 -4.23
N THR A 228 0.87 8.59 -4.94
CA THR A 228 -0.15 7.94 -5.77
C THR A 228 0.39 7.40 -7.09
N ALA A 229 1.58 7.85 -7.52
CA ALA A 229 2.19 7.41 -8.78
C ALA A 229 3.72 7.51 -8.81
N ARG A 230 4.35 8.36 -7.97
CA ARG A 230 5.78 8.65 -8.07
C ARG A 230 6.64 7.49 -7.59
N VAL A 231 7.48 6.97 -8.49
CA VAL A 231 8.63 6.13 -8.11
C VAL A 231 9.70 7.04 -7.51
N MET A 232 10.28 6.67 -6.38
CA MET A 232 11.24 7.48 -5.63
C MET A 232 12.58 6.74 -5.49
N PRO A 233 13.56 6.96 -6.38
CA PRO A 233 14.94 6.61 -6.13
C PRO A 233 15.50 7.54 -5.06
N LEU A 234 16.11 6.98 -4.01
CA LEU A 234 16.60 7.72 -2.85
C LEU A 234 18.10 7.44 -2.63
N ARG A 235 18.83 8.46 -2.21
CA ARG A 235 20.21 8.37 -1.74
C ARG A 235 20.42 9.19 -0.48
N MET A 236 21.38 8.77 0.34
CA MET A 236 21.80 9.47 1.55
C MET A 236 23.32 9.70 1.51
N PRO A 237 23.80 10.72 0.79
CA PRO A 237 25.22 11.00 0.70
C PRO A 237 25.88 11.16 2.08
N GLY A 238 27.07 10.60 2.25
CA GLY A 238 27.78 10.55 3.53
C GLY A 238 27.39 9.38 4.44
N LEU A 239 26.42 8.56 4.02
CA LEU A 239 25.98 7.36 4.72
C LEU A 239 26.01 6.14 3.78
N VAL A 240 26.14 4.96 4.36
CA VAL A 240 25.97 3.68 3.66
C VAL A 240 24.87 2.90 4.40
N PRO A 241 23.60 3.15 4.09
CA PRO A 241 22.51 2.43 4.73
C PRO A 241 22.60 0.93 4.47
N THR A 242 22.26 0.12 5.48
CA THR A 242 22.08 -1.33 5.34
C THR A 242 20.60 -1.64 5.22
N LEU A 243 20.18 -2.21 4.09
CA LEU A 243 18.82 -2.69 3.88
C LEU A 243 18.60 -3.96 4.69
N ILE A 244 17.50 -4.01 5.45
CA ILE A 244 17.14 -5.15 6.33
C ILE A 244 15.75 -5.69 6.11
N ALA A 245 14.84 -4.91 5.49
CA ALA A 245 13.50 -5.38 5.11
C ALA A 245 12.98 -4.64 3.87
N LEU A 246 12.12 -5.32 3.11
CA LEU A 246 11.34 -4.76 2.01
C LEU A 246 9.88 -5.19 2.18
N ASP A 247 8.95 -4.25 1.98
CA ASP A 247 7.50 -4.47 2.10
C ASP A 247 7.10 -5.21 3.40
N GLY A 248 7.79 -4.88 4.51
CA GLY A 248 7.61 -5.51 5.81
C GLY A 248 8.33 -6.84 5.98
N ALA A 249 8.77 -7.49 4.90
CA ALA A 249 9.46 -8.79 4.98
C ALA A 249 10.97 -8.62 5.20
N PRO A 250 11.60 -9.42 6.10
CA PRO A 250 13.04 -9.43 6.29
C PRO A 250 13.81 -9.80 5.02
N VAL A 251 14.95 -9.14 4.81
CA VAL A 251 15.90 -9.49 3.76
C VAL A 251 17.30 -9.73 4.37
N ALA A 252 18.16 -10.44 3.66
CA ALA A 252 19.57 -10.53 4.05
C ALA A 252 20.19 -9.12 4.08
N PRO A 253 20.78 -8.69 5.21
CA PRO A 253 21.37 -7.37 5.34
C PRO A 253 22.41 -7.10 4.25
N ARG A 254 22.24 -5.98 3.55
CA ARG A 254 23.14 -5.57 2.45
C ARG A 254 23.20 -4.05 2.31
N ALA A 255 24.34 -3.55 1.86
CA ALA A 255 24.49 -2.12 1.58
C ALA A 255 23.49 -1.66 0.50
N ALA A 256 22.90 -0.49 0.72
CA ALA A 256 21.93 0.13 -0.17
C ALA A 256 22.30 1.60 -0.40
N VAL A 257 23.22 1.85 -1.32
CA VAL A 257 23.66 3.20 -1.70
C VAL A 257 22.52 3.96 -2.38
N GLU A 258 21.68 3.25 -3.12
CA GLU A 258 20.45 3.75 -3.73
C GLU A 258 19.31 2.79 -3.42
N ILE A 259 18.16 3.35 -3.10
CA ILE A 259 16.94 2.61 -2.79
C ILE A 259 15.84 3.13 -3.68
N VAL A 260 15.24 2.26 -4.49
CA VAL A 260 14.10 2.62 -5.33
C VAL A 260 12.83 2.13 -4.66
N LEU A 261 11.96 3.07 -4.30
CA LEU A 261 10.63 2.76 -3.76
C LEU A 261 9.56 3.13 -4.78
N THR A 262 8.82 2.15 -5.26
CA THR A 262 7.61 2.42 -6.04
C THR A 262 6.47 2.88 -5.11
N PRO A 263 5.38 3.46 -5.65
CA PRO A 263 4.19 3.65 -4.86
C PRO A 263 3.82 2.40 -4.07
N ALA A 264 3.50 2.56 -2.79
CA ALA A 264 3.17 1.54 -1.81
C ALA A 264 4.33 0.75 -1.19
N GLN A 265 5.51 0.74 -1.79
CA GLN A 265 6.64 0.00 -1.25
C GLN A 265 7.19 0.61 0.03
N ARG A 266 7.78 -0.28 0.85
CA ARG A 266 8.46 0.07 2.10
C ARG A 266 9.85 -0.54 2.10
N ALA A 267 10.77 0.16 2.75
CA ALA A 267 12.11 -0.34 3.03
C ALA A 267 12.53 0.02 4.46
N ASP A 268 13.10 -0.94 5.16
CA ASP A 268 13.72 -0.67 6.45
C ASP A 268 15.24 -0.68 6.29
N LEU A 269 15.86 0.40 6.72
CA LEU A 269 17.29 0.64 6.64
C LEU A 269 17.88 0.79 8.03
N VAL A 270 19.08 0.28 8.23
CA VAL A 270 19.93 0.62 9.37
C VAL A 270 20.98 1.60 8.92
N VAL A 271 21.11 2.70 9.64
CA VAL A 271 22.08 3.75 9.39
C VAL A 271 22.92 3.95 10.66
N ASP A 272 24.23 3.84 10.53
CA ASP A 272 25.17 4.25 11.57
C ASP A 272 25.51 5.72 11.36
N VAL A 273 25.04 6.55 12.29
CA VAL A 273 25.24 8.00 12.24
C VAL A 273 26.68 8.34 12.64
N PRO A 274 27.43 9.13 11.85
CA PRO A 274 28.80 9.50 12.19
C PRO A 274 28.90 10.19 13.56
N THR A 275 30.04 10.05 14.24
CA THR A 275 30.32 10.76 15.51
C THR A 275 30.57 12.23 15.30
N GLU A 276 30.84 12.67 14.07
CA GLU A 276 31.01 14.05 13.66
C GLU A 276 30.06 14.35 12.48
N ILE A 277 29.23 15.37 12.63
CA ILE A 277 28.33 15.87 11.59
C ILE A 277 28.63 17.34 11.40
N ALA A 278 29.42 17.68 10.38
CA ALA A 278 29.79 19.06 10.07
C ALA A 278 28.66 19.85 9.39
N ALA A 279 27.75 19.14 8.73
CA ALA A 279 26.56 19.70 8.05
C ALA A 279 25.44 18.67 8.05
N PRO A 280 24.17 19.07 7.86
CA PRO A 280 23.06 18.15 7.71
C PRO A 280 23.35 17.07 6.66
N LEU A 281 23.05 15.80 6.96
CA LEU A 281 23.20 14.67 6.05
C LEU A 281 21.96 14.57 5.17
N PRO A 282 22.04 14.89 3.86
CA PRO A 282 20.86 15.04 3.04
C PRO A 282 20.21 13.71 2.68
N ILE A 283 18.90 13.72 2.55
CA ILE A 283 18.10 12.69 1.89
C ILE A 283 17.75 13.24 0.52
N LEU A 284 18.29 12.63 -0.52
CA LEU A 284 18.09 13.03 -1.91
C LEU A 284 17.12 12.09 -2.61
N MET A 285 16.30 12.64 -3.52
CA MET A 285 15.45 11.90 -4.43
C MET A 285 15.82 12.28 -5.87
N ASP A 286 15.88 11.30 -6.78
CA ASP A 286 15.94 11.58 -8.21
C ASP A 286 14.58 12.10 -8.70
N ALA A 287 14.54 13.37 -9.09
CA ALA A 287 13.35 14.00 -9.66
C ALA A 287 13.11 13.57 -11.12
N GLY A 288 14.05 12.82 -11.69
CA GLY A 288 14.06 12.28 -13.04
C GLY A 288 15.33 12.64 -13.78
N ARG A 289 15.83 11.70 -14.60
CA ARG A 289 17.03 11.86 -15.44
C ARG A 289 18.33 12.10 -14.66
N GLY A 290 18.41 11.66 -13.39
CA GLY A 290 19.57 11.85 -12.53
C GLY A 290 19.66 13.25 -11.89
N ASP A 291 18.57 14.00 -11.89
CA ASP A 291 18.45 15.29 -11.20
C ASP A 291 18.10 15.05 -9.71
N TRP A 292 19.13 15.03 -8.86
CA TRP A 292 19.01 14.73 -7.44
C TRP A 292 18.64 15.96 -6.63
N VAL A 293 17.47 15.97 -6.04
CA VAL A 293 16.94 17.07 -5.21
C VAL A 293 16.86 16.66 -3.74
N GLY A 294 17.15 17.59 -2.83
CA GLY A 294 16.97 17.41 -1.39
C GLY A 294 15.49 17.35 -1.03
N ILE A 295 15.09 16.34 -0.26
CA ILE A 295 13.73 16.22 0.27
C ILE A 295 13.70 16.24 1.80
N GLY A 296 14.84 16.22 2.45
CA GLY A 296 15.04 16.28 3.90
C GLY A 296 16.48 16.01 4.28
N ALA A 297 16.77 16.04 5.58
CA ALA A 297 18.09 15.76 6.10
C ALA A 297 18.07 15.19 7.53
N LEU A 298 19.05 14.34 7.85
CA LEU A 298 19.37 14.01 9.24
C LEU A 298 20.21 15.14 9.83
N THR A 299 19.82 15.63 11.01
CA THR A 299 20.46 16.77 11.69
C THR A 299 20.91 16.37 13.09
N ASP A 300 22.07 16.88 13.54
CA ASP A 300 22.54 16.67 14.92
C ASP A 300 21.49 17.19 15.93
N ASP A 301 21.10 16.37 16.90
CA ASP A 301 20.17 16.76 17.97
C ASP A 301 20.86 17.56 19.10
N GLY A 302 22.18 17.79 19.01
CA GLY A 302 22.98 18.52 19.96
C GLY A 302 23.35 17.73 21.23
N ALA A 303 22.93 16.47 21.35
CA ALA A 303 23.31 15.63 22.48
C ALA A 303 24.78 15.18 22.36
N ALA A 304 25.38 14.80 23.50
CA ALA A 304 26.74 14.24 23.50
C ALA A 304 26.79 12.99 22.61
N PRO A 305 27.84 12.82 21.77
CA PRO A 305 27.92 11.68 20.86
C PRO A 305 27.98 10.35 21.62
N LEU A 306 27.45 9.32 20.95
CA LEU A 306 27.55 7.93 21.41
C LEU A 306 28.79 7.29 20.77
N PRO A 307 29.39 6.26 21.38
CA PRO A 307 30.38 5.44 20.69
C PRO A 307 29.76 4.78 19.45
N MET A 308 30.49 4.76 18.33
CA MET A 308 30.10 4.00 17.16
C MET A 308 29.89 2.53 17.50
N GLN A 309 28.92 1.91 16.86
CA GLN A 309 28.71 0.48 16.98
C GLN A 309 29.52 -0.25 15.90
N ASP A 310 30.52 -1.03 16.33
CA ASP A 310 31.35 -1.82 15.40
C ASP A 310 30.72 -3.16 15.01
N ALA A 311 29.67 -3.59 15.74
CA ALA A 311 29.00 -4.84 15.47
C ALA A 311 28.25 -4.78 14.12
N PRO A 312 28.36 -5.81 13.27
CA PRO A 312 27.64 -5.85 12.01
C PRO A 312 26.11 -5.86 12.26
N VAL A 313 25.39 -5.28 11.31
CA VAL A 313 23.90 -5.30 11.34
C VAL A 313 23.44 -6.76 11.24
N ARG A 314 22.72 -7.24 12.24
CA ARG A 314 22.17 -8.59 12.24
C ARG A 314 20.90 -8.67 11.38
N PRO A 315 20.61 -9.81 10.73
CA PRO A 315 19.34 -10.00 10.05
C PRO A 315 18.17 -9.93 11.04
N LEU A 316 17.02 -9.43 10.54
CA LEU A 316 15.77 -9.57 11.26
C LEU A 316 15.40 -11.06 11.39
N PRO A 317 14.58 -11.44 12.39
CA PRO A 317 14.01 -12.78 12.44
C PRO A 317 13.35 -13.17 11.12
N ALA A 318 13.41 -14.44 10.75
CA ALA A 318 12.85 -14.92 9.50
C ALA A 318 11.36 -14.56 9.40
N GLY A 319 10.95 -14.10 8.22
CA GLY A 319 9.56 -13.77 7.94
C GLY A 319 8.64 -14.98 8.12
N ARG A 320 7.41 -14.72 8.54
CA ARG A 320 6.36 -15.73 8.70
C ARG A 320 5.65 -15.94 7.36
N GLY A 321 5.11 -17.12 7.14
CA GLY A 321 4.40 -17.52 5.93
C GLY A 321 5.16 -18.52 5.09
N PRO A 322 4.44 -19.31 4.27
CA PRO A 322 5.01 -20.42 3.52
C PRO A 322 5.94 -19.92 2.40
N ALA A 323 6.98 -20.71 2.10
CA ALA A 323 7.79 -20.53 0.91
C ALA A 323 7.13 -21.19 -0.29
N PRO A 324 7.19 -20.59 -1.50
CA PRO A 324 6.63 -21.18 -2.71
C PRO A 324 7.35 -22.48 -3.10
N ASP A 325 6.59 -23.56 -3.35
CA ASP A 325 7.09 -24.78 -3.97
C ASP A 325 7.03 -24.63 -5.50
N LEU A 326 8.19 -24.53 -6.13
CA LEU A 326 8.30 -24.31 -7.56
C LEU A 326 8.38 -25.61 -8.38
N ALA A 327 8.24 -26.80 -7.77
CA ALA A 327 8.29 -28.07 -8.50
C ALA A 327 7.07 -28.27 -9.40
N ALA A 328 5.89 -27.81 -8.97
CA ALA A 328 4.64 -27.92 -9.73
C ALA A 328 3.68 -26.74 -9.42
N PRO A 329 4.06 -25.49 -9.69
CA PRO A 329 3.19 -24.35 -9.42
C PRO A 329 2.01 -24.31 -10.40
N GLN A 330 0.98 -23.55 -10.04
CA GLN A 330 -0.02 -23.08 -11.00
C GLN A 330 0.59 -21.91 -11.77
N GLU A 331 0.69 -22.04 -13.08
CA GLU A 331 1.26 -21.00 -13.95
C GLU A 331 0.17 -20.04 -14.40
N GLU A 332 0.38 -18.74 -14.16
CA GLU A 332 -0.53 -17.67 -14.55
C GLU A 332 0.23 -16.55 -15.26
N VAL A 333 -0.49 -15.80 -16.12
CA VAL A 333 0.07 -14.64 -16.83
C VAL A 333 -0.85 -13.45 -16.64
N LEU A 334 -0.27 -12.33 -16.22
CA LEU A 334 -0.94 -11.04 -16.17
C LEU A 334 -0.28 -10.07 -17.14
N ARG A 335 -0.97 -9.76 -18.23
CA ARG A 335 -0.51 -8.82 -19.24
C ARG A 335 -1.13 -7.45 -18.99
N MET A 336 -0.29 -6.43 -18.85
CA MET A 336 -0.66 -5.03 -18.75
C MET A 336 -0.75 -4.42 -20.15
N GLU A 337 -1.86 -3.77 -20.47
CA GLU A 337 -2.15 -3.25 -21.81
C GLU A 337 -2.74 -1.86 -21.71
N GLY A 338 -2.54 -1.03 -22.73
CA GLY A 338 -3.17 0.27 -22.86
C GLY A 338 -2.28 1.46 -22.52
N GLY A 339 -2.92 2.54 -22.09
CA GLY A 339 -2.30 3.84 -21.83
C GLY A 339 -1.93 4.63 -23.08
N ALA A 340 -1.39 5.82 -22.86
CA ALA A 340 -0.86 6.63 -23.93
C ALA A 340 0.31 5.89 -24.62
N MET A 341 0.36 5.95 -25.94
CA MET A 341 1.32 5.22 -26.80
C MET A 341 1.15 3.68 -26.73
N GLY A 342 0.16 3.17 -26.00
CA GLY A 342 -0.18 1.76 -25.93
C GLY A 342 -1.00 1.30 -27.13
N ARG A 343 -1.23 -0.04 -27.23
CA ARG A 343 -1.92 -0.66 -28.36
C ARG A 343 -3.27 -1.31 -27.99
N LEU A 344 -3.96 -0.77 -26.99
CA LEU A 344 -5.27 -1.29 -26.60
C LEU A 344 -6.33 -0.90 -27.61
N ALA A 345 -6.68 -1.80 -28.52
CA ALA A 345 -7.73 -1.55 -29.52
C ALA A 345 -9.14 -1.84 -28.96
N ARG A 346 -9.26 -2.84 -28.10
CA ARG A 346 -10.49 -3.32 -27.48
C ARG A 346 -10.20 -3.89 -26.10
N ALA A 347 -11.17 -3.84 -25.19
CA ALA A 347 -11.14 -4.59 -23.94
C ALA A 347 -12.58 -4.86 -23.46
N ARG A 348 -12.74 -5.88 -22.62
CA ARG A 348 -14.00 -6.17 -21.94
C ARG A 348 -14.22 -5.18 -20.79
N LEU A 349 -15.41 -4.60 -20.72
CA LEU A 349 -15.87 -3.75 -19.63
C LEU A 349 -17.36 -4.03 -19.41
N ASP A 350 -17.77 -4.32 -18.16
CA ASP A 350 -19.14 -4.69 -17.77
C ASP A 350 -19.67 -5.85 -18.64
N GLY A 351 -18.86 -6.90 -18.80
CA GLY A 351 -19.20 -8.09 -19.58
C GLY A 351 -19.27 -7.91 -21.10
N VAL A 352 -18.98 -6.70 -21.63
CA VAL A 352 -19.12 -6.35 -23.06
C VAL A 352 -17.78 -5.91 -23.64
N ASP A 353 -17.45 -6.45 -24.84
CA ASP A 353 -16.30 -5.99 -25.61
C ASP A 353 -16.54 -4.58 -26.17
N ARG A 354 -15.69 -3.65 -25.76
CA ARG A 354 -15.75 -2.24 -26.16
C ARG A 354 -14.54 -1.86 -26.99
N ASP A 355 -14.75 -0.98 -27.96
CA ASP A 355 -13.63 -0.39 -28.68
C ASP A 355 -12.93 0.70 -27.85
N PHE A 356 -11.76 1.16 -28.31
CA PHE A 356 -10.94 2.14 -27.57
C PHE A 356 -11.69 3.46 -27.30
N ARG A 357 -12.55 3.92 -28.22
CA ARG A 357 -13.32 5.16 -28.01
C ARG A 357 -14.35 5.02 -26.91
N GLU A 358 -15.05 3.90 -26.88
CA GLU A 358 -16.01 3.56 -25.83
C GLU A 358 -15.31 3.41 -24.47
N LEU A 359 -14.14 2.77 -24.44
CA LEU A 359 -13.32 2.65 -23.24
C LEU A 359 -12.87 4.03 -22.71
N VAL A 360 -12.36 4.90 -23.58
CA VAL A 360 -11.99 6.28 -23.20
C VAL A 360 -13.19 7.07 -22.70
N ALA A 361 -14.36 6.95 -23.34
CA ALA A 361 -15.60 7.58 -22.88
C ALA A 361 -16.01 7.10 -21.48
N ALA A 362 -15.76 5.81 -21.17
CA ALA A 362 -15.95 5.23 -19.83
C ALA A 362 -14.77 5.48 -18.88
N ARG A 363 -13.80 6.30 -19.28
CA ARG A 363 -12.56 6.61 -18.50
C ARG A 363 -11.72 5.37 -18.19
N ARG A 364 -11.72 4.38 -19.10
CA ARG A 364 -10.91 3.16 -19.05
C ARG A 364 -9.89 3.21 -20.17
N VAL A 365 -8.62 3.23 -19.81
CA VAL A 365 -7.50 3.31 -20.76
C VAL A 365 -6.46 2.20 -20.54
N TRP A 366 -6.62 1.41 -19.48
CA TRP A 366 -5.77 0.29 -19.13
C TRP A 366 -6.57 -1.00 -19.03
N ALA A 367 -5.90 -2.11 -19.24
CA ALA A 367 -6.48 -3.45 -19.09
C ALA A 367 -5.46 -4.44 -18.53
N PHE A 368 -5.97 -5.48 -17.87
CA PHE A 368 -5.27 -6.73 -17.61
C PHE A 368 -5.87 -7.83 -18.49
N ASN A 369 -5.04 -8.50 -19.29
CA ASN A 369 -5.48 -9.60 -20.18
C ASN A 369 -6.74 -9.25 -20.99
N GLY A 370 -6.79 -8.03 -21.55
CA GLY A 370 -7.93 -7.55 -22.34
C GLY A 370 -9.19 -7.21 -21.51
N VAL A 371 -9.08 -7.06 -20.17
CA VAL A 371 -10.18 -6.69 -19.27
C VAL A 371 -9.89 -5.35 -18.61
N ALA A 372 -10.75 -4.36 -18.83
CA ALA A 372 -10.58 -2.98 -18.37
C ALA A 372 -11.24 -2.70 -17.01
N GLY A 373 -10.81 -3.42 -15.98
CA GLY A 373 -11.31 -3.22 -14.61
C GLY A 373 -12.71 -3.75 -14.36
N ASP A 374 -13.13 -4.73 -15.12
CA ASP A 374 -14.34 -5.52 -14.89
C ASP A 374 -14.08 -6.47 -13.71
N MET A 375 -14.97 -6.45 -12.73
CA MET A 375 -14.84 -7.22 -11.48
C MET A 375 -15.76 -8.46 -11.45
N ASP A 376 -16.43 -8.79 -12.54
CA ASP A 376 -17.36 -9.91 -12.61
C ASP A 376 -16.66 -11.27 -12.50
N GLU A 377 -15.46 -11.37 -13.13
CA GLU A 377 -14.67 -12.59 -13.11
C GLU A 377 -13.25 -12.34 -12.58
N PRO A 378 -12.69 -13.29 -11.79
CA PRO A 378 -11.31 -13.19 -11.32
C PRO A 378 -10.30 -13.36 -12.46
N ALA A 379 -9.10 -12.79 -12.31
CA ALA A 379 -7.98 -13.07 -13.19
C ALA A 379 -7.62 -14.57 -13.18
N PHE A 380 -7.70 -15.19 -12.01
CA PHE A 380 -7.51 -16.64 -11.81
C PHE A 380 -8.14 -17.11 -10.50
N ARG A 381 -8.31 -18.43 -10.37
CA ARG A 381 -8.71 -19.11 -9.13
C ARG A 381 -7.64 -20.12 -8.75
N ALA A 382 -7.36 -20.25 -7.45
CA ALA A 382 -6.38 -21.21 -6.97
C ALA A 382 -6.85 -21.89 -5.67
N ALA A 383 -6.56 -23.18 -5.55
CA ALA A 383 -6.88 -23.93 -4.34
C ALA A 383 -5.99 -23.50 -3.16
N LEU A 384 -6.57 -23.39 -1.97
CA LEU A 384 -5.85 -23.02 -0.75
C LEU A 384 -4.59 -23.87 -0.55
N GLY A 385 -3.47 -23.20 -0.25
CA GLY A 385 -2.14 -23.82 -0.10
C GLY A 385 -1.39 -24.06 -1.41
N ARG A 386 -1.98 -23.79 -2.58
CA ARG A 386 -1.33 -23.91 -3.86
C ARG A 386 -0.25 -22.85 -4.04
N THR A 387 0.87 -23.17 -4.66
CA THR A 387 1.82 -22.19 -5.19
C THR A 387 1.33 -21.68 -6.55
N VAL A 388 1.24 -20.36 -6.69
CA VAL A 388 1.02 -19.69 -7.97
C VAL A 388 2.32 -19.05 -8.42
N ARG A 389 2.72 -19.31 -9.67
CA ARG A 389 3.78 -18.58 -10.37
C ARG A 389 3.12 -17.65 -11.37
N LEU A 390 3.25 -16.36 -11.14
CA LEU A 390 2.61 -15.33 -11.95
C LEU A 390 3.65 -14.57 -12.77
N ARG A 391 3.52 -14.63 -14.08
CA ARG A 391 4.33 -13.86 -15.01
C ARG A 391 3.64 -12.54 -15.33
N LEU A 392 4.26 -11.43 -14.94
CA LEU A 392 3.84 -10.07 -15.22
C LEU A 392 4.49 -9.61 -16.51
N VAL A 393 3.67 -9.27 -17.51
CA VAL A 393 4.12 -8.82 -18.83
C VAL A 393 3.62 -7.40 -19.06
N ASN A 394 4.53 -6.47 -19.26
CA ASN A 394 4.17 -5.07 -19.50
C ASN A 394 4.28 -4.73 -20.98
N ASP A 395 3.14 -4.74 -21.69
CA ASP A 395 3.01 -4.38 -23.11
C ASP A 395 2.61 -2.89 -23.26
N THR A 396 2.94 -2.06 -22.30
CA THR A 396 2.66 -0.62 -22.30
C THR A 396 3.94 0.20 -22.42
N ALA A 397 3.84 1.49 -22.65
CA ALA A 397 4.98 2.40 -22.65
C ALA A 397 5.36 2.92 -21.25
N TRP A 398 4.67 2.46 -20.19
CA TRP A 398 4.77 3.01 -18.85
C TRP A 398 5.15 1.94 -17.82
N ALA A 399 5.80 2.36 -16.76
CA ALA A 399 6.06 1.50 -15.61
C ALA A 399 4.78 1.29 -14.79
N HIS A 400 4.66 0.13 -14.15
CA HIS A 400 3.53 -0.21 -13.28
C HIS A 400 4.00 -0.79 -11.96
N ALA A 401 3.38 -0.38 -10.85
CA ALA A 401 3.62 -0.93 -9.52
C ALA A 401 2.50 -1.96 -9.21
N ILE A 402 2.77 -3.24 -9.42
CA ILE A 402 1.77 -4.29 -9.26
C ILE A 402 1.75 -4.77 -7.83
N HIS A 403 0.58 -4.69 -7.20
CA HIS A 403 0.30 -5.05 -5.81
C HIS A 403 -0.72 -6.18 -5.71
N LEU A 404 -0.49 -7.10 -4.77
CA LEU A 404 -1.39 -8.19 -4.39
C LEU A 404 -1.89 -7.97 -2.96
N HIS A 405 -3.20 -7.93 -2.78
CA HIS A 405 -3.80 -7.89 -1.46
C HIS A 405 -3.66 -9.22 -0.72
N GLY A 406 -3.50 -9.17 0.59
CA GLY A 406 -3.55 -10.30 1.50
C GLY A 406 -2.46 -11.37 1.33
N HIS A 407 -1.52 -11.22 0.41
CA HIS A 407 -0.48 -12.17 0.09
C HIS A 407 0.88 -11.48 -0.12
N HIS A 408 1.95 -12.22 0.18
CA HIS A 408 3.31 -11.82 -0.16
C HIS A 408 3.90 -12.81 -1.17
N PHE A 409 4.70 -12.31 -2.09
CA PHE A 409 5.34 -13.08 -3.14
C PHE A 409 6.86 -12.93 -3.10
N GLU A 410 7.56 -13.91 -3.66
CA GLU A 410 8.98 -13.82 -3.99
C GLU A 410 9.15 -13.38 -5.44
N VAL A 411 10.10 -12.47 -5.71
CA VAL A 411 10.49 -12.11 -7.08
C VAL A 411 11.47 -13.17 -7.57
N LEU A 412 11.09 -13.92 -8.61
CA LEU A 412 11.91 -15.00 -9.15
C LEU A 412 12.87 -14.53 -10.24
N SER A 413 12.40 -13.64 -11.12
CA SER A 413 13.20 -13.14 -12.24
C SER A 413 12.72 -11.76 -12.72
N ARG A 414 13.64 -11.04 -13.39
CA ARG A 414 13.37 -9.76 -14.08
C ARG A 414 14.05 -9.78 -15.44
N GLY A 415 13.33 -9.41 -16.50
CA GLY A 415 13.87 -9.43 -17.88
C GLY A 415 14.47 -10.78 -18.27
N GLY A 416 13.92 -11.89 -17.77
CA GLY A 416 14.43 -13.24 -18.01
C GLY A 416 15.69 -13.62 -17.21
N ARG A 417 16.18 -12.75 -16.31
CA ARG A 417 17.32 -13.04 -15.43
C ARG A 417 16.81 -13.37 -14.03
N ALA A 418 17.33 -14.46 -13.43
CA ALA A 418 16.99 -14.84 -12.06
C ALA A 418 17.31 -13.70 -11.08
N ASP A 419 16.36 -13.39 -10.17
CA ASP A 419 16.61 -12.46 -9.08
C ASP A 419 17.55 -13.11 -8.06
N PRO A 420 18.73 -12.51 -7.76
CA PRO A 420 19.74 -13.13 -6.90
C PRO A 420 19.28 -13.20 -5.42
N HIS A 421 18.30 -12.41 -5.03
CA HIS A 421 17.87 -12.28 -3.63
C HIS A 421 16.56 -12.99 -3.35
N ARG A 422 15.66 -13.04 -4.34
CA ARG A 422 14.29 -13.58 -4.18
C ARG A 422 13.57 -12.97 -2.99
N ASP A 423 13.76 -11.65 -2.81
CA ASP A 423 13.17 -10.93 -1.69
C ASP A 423 11.65 -11.05 -1.71
N ARG A 424 11.07 -11.28 -0.54
CA ARG A 424 9.63 -11.31 -0.36
C ARG A 424 9.08 -9.88 -0.36
N ARG A 425 7.97 -9.68 -1.09
CA ARG A 425 7.31 -8.38 -1.28
C ARG A 425 5.81 -8.54 -1.40
N ASP A 426 5.07 -7.43 -1.37
CA ASP A 426 3.65 -7.36 -1.78
C ASP A 426 3.43 -6.46 -2.99
N THR A 427 4.43 -5.67 -3.38
CA THR A 427 4.38 -4.74 -4.50
C THR A 427 5.66 -4.84 -5.33
N VAL A 428 5.54 -4.86 -6.66
CA VAL A 428 6.68 -4.96 -7.57
C VAL A 428 6.58 -4.00 -8.74
N LEU A 429 7.69 -3.31 -9.06
CA LEU A 429 7.80 -2.48 -10.26
C LEU A 429 7.99 -3.37 -11.49
N VAL A 430 7.22 -3.13 -12.53
CA VAL A 430 7.32 -3.78 -13.83
C VAL A 430 7.54 -2.70 -14.88
N LEU A 431 8.75 -2.66 -15.45
CA LEU A 431 9.13 -1.71 -16.50
C LEU A 431 8.60 -2.15 -17.87
N PRO A 432 8.46 -1.25 -18.82
CA PRO A 432 8.20 -1.62 -20.22
C PRO A 432 9.23 -2.65 -20.71
N ASP A 433 8.77 -3.64 -21.46
CA ASP A 433 9.62 -4.69 -22.05
C ASP A 433 10.44 -5.54 -21.06
N GLU A 434 10.21 -5.41 -19.75
CA GLU A 434 10.87 -6.18 -18.69
C GLU A 434 9.87 -7.11 -17.99
N PRO A 435 9.64 -8.34 -18.47
CA PRO A 435 8.76 -9.27 -17.76
C PRO A 435 9.32 -9.60 -16.37
N VAL A 436 8.45 -9.65 -15.37
CA VAL A 436 8.78 -10.02 -14.00
C VAL A 436 8.04 -11.29 -13.65
N GLU A 437 8.74 -12.29 -13.11
CA GLU A 437 8.11 -13.49 -12.57
C GLU A 437 8.11 -13.43 -11.05
N ILE A 438 6.94 -13.68 -10.46
CA ILE A 438 6.74 -13.77 -9.01
C ILE A 438 6.14 -15.12 -8.66
N ALA A 439 6.37 -15.58 -7.43
CA ALA A 439 5.69 -16.76 -6.91
C ALA A 439 5.22 -16.53 -5.48
N PHE A 440 4.06 -17.09 -5.16
CA PHE A 440 3.48 -17.02 -3.82
C PHE A 440 2.61 -18.24 -3.53
N VAL A 441 2.43 -18.52 -2.26
CA VAL A 441 1.46 -19.51 -1.81
C VAL A 441 0.15 -18.80 -1.52
N VAL A 442 -0.95 -19.30 -2.05
CA VAL A 442 -2.29 -18.79 -1.73
C VAL A 442 -2.74 -19.39 -0.38
N ASP A 443 -2.22 -18.84 0.72
CA ASP A 443 -2.43 -19.32 2.09
C ASP A 443 -3.51 -18.57 2.86
N ASN A 444 -4.19 -17.63 2.20
CA ASN A 444 -5.21 -16.78 2.78
C ASN A 444 -6.50 -16.88 1.95
N PRO A 445 -7.58 -17.53 2.45
CA PRO A 445 -8.78 -17.76 1.66
C PRO A 445 -9.59 -16.46 1.44
N GLY A 446 -10.28 -16.38 0.30
CA GLY A 446 -11.16 -15.27 -0.05
C GLY A 446 -10.91 -14.68 -1.43
N ARG A 447 -11.47 -13.49 -1.65
CA ARG A 447 -11.30 -12.70 -2.90
C ARG A 447 -10.31 -11.58 -2.66
N TRP A 448 -9.24 -11.55 -3.43
CA TRP A 448 -8.13 -10.64 -3.20
C TRP A 448 -7.89 -9.75 -4.41
N LEU A 449 -7.83 -8.45 -4.17
CA LEU A 449 -7.57 -7.48 -5.22
C LEU A 449 -6.13 -7.63 -5.74
N LEU A 450 -5.96 -7.45 -7.03
CA LEU A 450 -4.71 -7.38 -7.75
C LEU A 450 -4.76 -6.15 -8.65
N HIS A 451 -3.87 -5.19 -8.45
CA HIS A 451 -3.95 -3.94 -9.19
C HIS A 451 -2.62 -3.22 -9.32
N CYS A 452 -2.56 -2.26 -10.23
CA CYS A 452 -1.47 -1.29 -10.25
C CYS A 452 -1.65 -0.28 -9.13
N HIS A 453 -0.61 -0.07 -8.31
CA HIS A 453 -0.64 0.91 -7.23
C HIS A 453 -0.27 2.34 -7.68
N MET A 454 -0.09 2.57 -8.98
CA MET A 454 -0.28 3.89 -9.55
C MET A 454 -1.79 4.11 -9.65
N LEU A 455 -2.35 4.85 -8.69
CA LEU A 455 -3.79 4.82 -8.37
C LEU A 455 -4.67 5.38 -9.49
N GLY A 456 -4.14 6.23 -10.38
CA GLY A 456 -4.80 6.64 -11.62
C GLY A 456 -4.94 5.47 -12.61
N HIS A 457 -3.93 4.59 -12.70
CA HIS A 457 -3.98 3.39 -13.54
C HIS A 457 -5.01 2.39 -13.02
N GLN A 458 -5.03 2.16 -11.68
CA GLN A 458 -6.06 1.35 -11.04
C GLN A 458 -7.46 1.87 -11.39
N ALA A 459 -7.71 3.17 -11.18
CA ALA A 459 -9.02 3.79 -11.41
C ALA A 459 -9.46 3.74 -12.87
N SER A 460 -8.50 3.69 -13.81
CA SER A 460 -8.77 3.67 -15.25
C SER A 460 -8.60 2.29 -15.91
N GLY A 461 -8.70 1.22 -15.12
CA GLY A 461 -8.89 -0.13 -15.63
C GLY A 461 -7.81 -1.16 -15.28
N MET A 462 -6.69 -0.75 -14.66
CA MET A 462 -5.63 -1.69 -14.30
C MET A 462 -5.86 -2.30 -12.91
N LEU A 463 -6.97 -3.00 -12.76
CA LEU A 463 -7.34 -3.77 -11.57
C LEU A 463 -8.07 -5.04 -11.96
N SER A 464 -7.92 -6.06 -11.14
CA SER A 464 -8.62 -7.34 -11.17
C SER A 464 -8.57 -7.96 -9.78
N TRP A 465 -9.02 -9.20 -9.64
CA TRP A 465 -8.97 -9.94 -8.38
C TRP A 465 -8.67 -11.42 -8.64
N PHE A 466 -8.26 -12.13 -7.62
CA PHE A 466 -8.11 -13.58 -7.66
C PHE A 466 -8.84 -14.22 -6.48
N GLU A 467 -9.24 -15.49 -6.64
CA GLU A 467 -10.00 -16.25 -5.66
C GLU A 467 -9.17 -17.38 -5.09
N VAL A 468 -9.18 -17.50 -3.76
CA VAL A 468 -8.55 -18.57 -3.01
C VAL A 468 -9.64 -19.34 -2.26
N GLY A 469 -9.81 -20.63 -2.61
CA GLY A 469 -10.85 -21.47 -2.02
C GLY A 469 -10.49 -22.95 -1.92
#